data_6e959d48b86b43240e8ce6a818bb1590
#
_entry.id   6e959d48b86b43240e8ce6a818bb1590
#
_cell.length_a   1.000
_cell.length_b   1.000
_cell.length_c   1.000
_cell.angle_alpha   90.00
_cell.angle_beta   90.00
_cell.angle_gamma   90.00
#
_symmetry.space_group_name_H-M   'P 1'
#
loop_
_entity.id
_entity.type
_entity.pdbx_description
1 polymer ?
#
loop_
_entity_poly.entity_id
_entity_poly.type
_entity_poly.pdbx_seq_one_letter_code
_entity_poly.pdbx_strand_id
1 'polypeptide(L)'
;MCDIEKTLGNPCNYVFCFDRIQAQAYRNQGFDTVYHLPLGINAKRYENIRLSSEQRSKYGSQVSFIGSLYEGQYPAITEISTDYAKGYMDAVINSQLQLYGAYILNDVIDKRFVEAMNKHFKELQPDTKFQLDKAALVHVLDQETSRRERLLLLNLLGSRFDTKLYSRQDYSVFRGVQCMG
;
A
#
# COMPACT_ATOMS: atom_id res chain seq x y z
N MET A 1 -13.75 6.62 -9.29
CA MET A 1 -12.89 5.44 -9.49
C MET A 1 -12.91 5.12 -10.98
N CYS A 2 -11.77 5.06 -11.65
CA CYS A 2 -11.74 4.67 -13.07
C CYS A 2 -12.13 3.20 -13.14
N ASP A 3 -13.12 2.88 -13.98
CA ASP A 3 -13.57 1.50 -14.17
C ASP A 3 -12.50 0.77 -15.00
N ILE A 4 -11.58 0.14 -14.30
CA ILE A 4 -10.43 -0.57 -14.90
C ILE A 4 -10.92 -1.64 -15.87
N GLU A 5 -12.01 -2.34 -15.56
CA GLU A 5 -12.55 -3.41 -16.41
C GLU A 5 -13.02 -2.86 -17.76
N LYS A 6 -13.66 -1.69 -17.78
CA LYS A 6 -14.03 -1.04 -19.05
C LYS A 6 -12.83 -0.61 -19.88
N THR A 7 -11.76 -0.17 -19.21
CA THR A 7 -10.50 0.19 -19.89
C THR A 7 -9.83 -1.03 -20.47
N LEU A 8 -9.74 -2.12 -19.71
CA LEU A 8 -9.12 -3.37 -20.12
C LEU A 8 -9.93 -4.11 -21.21
N GLY A 9 -11.26 -4.03 -21.14
CA GLY A 9 -12.16 -4.67 -22.11
C GLY A 9 -12.24 -3.98 -23.47
N ASN A 10 -11.65 -2.79 -23.64
CA ASN A 10 -11.62 -2.11 -24.94
C ASN A 10 -10.45 -2.65 -25.79
N PRO A 11 -10.72 -3.30 -26.94
CA PRO A 11 -9.68 -3.92 -27.77
C PRO A 11 -8.70 -2.92 -28.42
N CYS A 12 -9.05 -1.63 -28.42
CA CYS A 12 -8.15 -0.56 -28.89
C CYS A 12 -7.16 -0.08 -27.84
N ASN A 13 -7.32 -0.49 -26.59
CA ASN A 13 -6.44 -0.10 -25.51
C ASN A 13 -5.33 -1.13 -25.30
N TYR A 14 -4.10 -0.65 -25.27
CA TYR A 14 -2.94 -1.43 -24.87
C TYR A 14 -2.53 -0.98 -23.47
N VAL A 15 -2.55 -1.91 -22.51
CA VAL A 15 -2.27 -1.60 -21.09
C VAL A 15 -0.93 -2.21 -20.70
N PHE A 16 -0.05 -1.38 -20.13
CA PHE A 16 1.27 -1.81 -19.68
C PHE A 16 1.31 -1.77 -18.16
N CYS A 17 1.48 -2.95 -17.56
CA CYS A 17 1.65 -3.10 -16.12
C CYS A 17 3.13 -3.28 -15.79
N PHE A 18 3.64 -2.54 -14.83
CA PHE A 18 5.03 -2.72 -14.36
C PHE A 18 5.17 -3.95 -13.45
N ASP A 19 4.08 -4.40 -12.83
CA ASP A 19 4.03 -5.64 -12.05
C ASP A 19 3.67 -6.82 -12.95
N ARG A 20 4.55 -7.82 -12.97
CA ARG A 20 4.39 -9.02 -13.81
C ARG A 20 3.22 -9.90 -13.37
N ILE A 21 3.00 -10.01 -12.06
CA ILE A 21 1.93 -10.86 -11.50
C ILE A 21 0.58 -10.23 -11.82
N GLN A 22 0.47 -8.90 -11.69
CA GLN A 22 -0.74 -8.16 -12.06
C GLN A 22 -1.04 -8.29 -13.56
N ALA A 23 -0.04 -8.12 -14.41
CA ALA A 23 -0.21 -8.31 -15.85
C ALA A 23 -0.69 -9.72 -16.19
N GLN A 24 -0.12 -10.75 -15.55
CA GLN A 24 -0.53 -12.13 -15.73
C GLN A 24 -1.95 -12.38 -15.22
N ALA A 25 -2.33 -11.81 -14.09
CA ALA A 25 -3.69 -11.93 -13.53
C ALA A 25 -4.75 -11.38 -14.49
N TYR A 26 -4.50 -10.23 -15.11
CA TYR A 26 -5.41 -9.66 -16.12
C TYR A 26 -5.47 -10.51 -17.40
N ARG A 27 -4.34 -11.03 -17.85
CA ARG A 27 -4.32 -11.95 -19.03
C ARG A 27 -5.10 -13.23 -18.75
N ASN A 28 -5.00 -13.79 -17.55
CA ASN A 28 -5.77 -14.97 -17.15
C ASN A 28 -7.29 -14.71 -17.10
N GLN A 29 -7.70 -13.43 -16.97
CA GLN A 29 -9.09 -13.00 -17.06
C GLN A 29 -9.55 -12.76 -18.52
N GLY A 30 -8.67 -12.96 -19.51
CA GLY A 30 -8.99 -12.83 -20.94
C GLY A 30 -8.68 -11.44 -21.54
N PHE A 31 -7.91 -10.60 -20.84
CA PHE A 31 -7.49 -9.29 -21.37
C PHE A 31 -6.17 -9.42 -22.15
N ASP A 32 -6.25 -9.76 -23.43
CA ASP A 32 -5.09 -10.04 -24.28
C ASP A 32 -4.22 -8.83 -24.60
N THR A 33 -4.76 -7.61 -24.43
CA THR A 33 -4.05 -6.34 -24.69
C THR A 33 -3.28 -5.83 -23.48
N VAL A 34 -3.10 -6.65 -22.44
CA VAL A 34 -2.30 -6.33 -21.27
C VAL A 34 -0.90 -6.91 -21.37
N TYR A 35 0.10 -6.08 -21.17
CA TYR A 35 1.52 -6.43 -21.29
C TYR A 35 2.27 -6.07 -20.01
N HIS A 36 3.25 -6.90 -19.66
CA HIS A 36 4.21 -6.55 -18.62
C HIS A 36 5.30 -5.66 -19.24
N LEU A 37 5.48 -4.46 -18.67
CA LEU A 37 6.54 -3.54 -19.02
C LEU A 37 7.15 -2.98 -17.74
N PRO A 38 8.37 -3.42 -17.35
CA PRO A 38 9.05 -2.87 -16.16
C PRO A 38 9.27 -1.37 -16.27
N LEU A 39 9.30 -0.70 -15.12
CA LEU A 39 9.65 0.71 -15.07
C LEU A 39 11.07 0.91 -15.60
N GLY A 40 11.19 1.82 -16.56
CA GLY A 40 12.46 2.17 -17.17
C GLY A 40 13.17 3.29 -16.40
N ILE A 41 14.50 3.32 -16.53
CA ILE A 41 15.32 4.40 -16.02
C ILE A 41 16.18 4.99 -17.16
N ASN A 42 16.36 6.29 -17.18
CA ASN A 42 17.32 6.93 -18.08
C ASN A 42 18.74 6.80 -17.50
N ALA A 43 19.41 5.67 -17.78
CA ALA A 43 20.74 5.37 -17.27
C ALA A 43 21.76 6.49 -17.60
N LYS A 44 21.75 7.01 -18.84
CA LYS A 44 22.67 8.09 -19.26
C LYS A 44 22.54 9.36 -18.42
N ARG A 45 21.32 9.69 -17.98
CA ARG A 45 21.09 10.83 -17.09
C ARG A 45 21.73 10.61 -15.73
N TYR A 46 21.59 9.42 -15.18
CA TYR A 46 22.10 9.10 -13.83
C TYR A 46 23.61 8.87 -13.80
N GLU A 47 24.19 8.27 -14.84
CA GLU A 47 25.63 8.07 -14.98
C GLU A 47 26.43 9.36 -14.95
N ASN A 48 25.84 10.47 -15.41
CA ASN A 48 26.47 11.79 -15.45
C ASN A 48 26.33 12.60 -14.15
N ILE A 49 25.57 12.12 -13.16
CA ILE A 49 25.45 12.82 -11.88
C ILE A 49 26.74 12.66 -11.09
N ARG A 50 27.36 13.79 -10.75
CA ARG A 50 28.53 13.85 -9.87
C ARG A 50 28.14 14.59 -8.60
N LEU A 51 28.19 13.92 -7.47
CA LEU A 51 27.88 14.49 -6.17
C LEU A 51 29.13 15.16 -5.57
N SER A 52 28.97 16.39 -5.07
CA SER A 52 30.00 17.05 -4.25
C SER A 52 30.17 16.32 -2.91
N SER A 53 31.27 16.60 -2.19
CA SER A 53 31.51 16.06 -0.85
C SER A 53 30.39 16.46 0.11
N GLU A 54 29.90 17.70 0.03
CA GLU A 54 28.79 18.20 0.81
C GLU A 54 27.48 17.47 0.52
N GLN A 55 27.17 17.25 -0.76
CA GLN A 55 26.00 16.48 -1.17
C GLN A 55 26.07 15.03 -0.70
N ARG A 56 27.25 14.39 -0.78
CA ARG A 56 27.46 13.03 -0.25
C ARG A 56 27.27 12.97 1.26
N SER A 57 27.76 13.95 2.00
CA SER A 57 27.55 14.06 3.45
C SER A 57 26.07 14.27 3.78
N LYS A 58 25.39 15.16 3.05
CA LYS A 58 23.98 15.49 3.29
C LYS A 58 23.05 14.34 2.96
N TYR A 59 23.22 13.71 1.79
CA TYR A 59 22.28 12.71 1.26
C TYR A 59 22.75 11.27 1.41
N GLY A 60 24.04 11.04 1.65
CA GLY A 60 24.58 9.70 1.86
C GLY A 60 24.04 9.06 3.15
N SER A 61 23.80 7.76 3.10
CA SER A 61 23.43 6.91 4.23
C SER A 61 23.71 5.46 3.87
N GLN A 62 23.77 4.56 4.87
CA GLN A 62 23.89 3.13 4.61
C GLN A 62 22.60 2.57 3.99
N VAL A 63 21.45 3.09 4.43
CA VAL A 63 20.14 2.73 3.91
C VAL A 63 19.33 4.01 3.66
N SER A 64 18.66 4.10 2.54
CA SER A 64 17.71 5.18 2.27
C SER A 64 16.36 4.63 1.82
N PHE A 65 15.29 5.21 2.33
CA PHE A 65 13.93 4.95 1.89
C PHE A 65 13.30 6.24 1.36
N ILE A 66 12.76 6.18 0.16
CA ILE A 66 12.07 7.31 -0.48
C ILE A 66 10.63 6.89 -0.72
N GLY A 67 9.68 7.54 -0.05
CA GLY A 67 8.28 7.24 -0.24
C GLY A 67 7.37 7.66 0.91
N SER A 68 6.10 7.33 0.77
CA SER A 68 5.05 7.52 1.77
C SER A 68 4.92 6.29 2.67
N LEU A 69 4.43 6.48 3.89
CA LEU A 69 4.05 5.37 4.80
C LEU A 69 2.59 4.96 4.66
N TYR A 70 1.87 5.47 3.66
CA TYR A 70 0.45 5.16 3.44
C TYR A 70 -0.43 5.43 4.67
N GLU A 71 -0.56 6.70 5.05
CA GLU A 71 -1.61 7.11 5.97
C GLU A 71 -2.96 6.95 5.27
N GLY A 72 -3.63 5.84 5.59
CA GLY A 72 -4.88 5.42 4.95
C GLY A 72 -6.12 5.71 5.79
N GLN A 73 -7.24 5.18 5.33
CA GLN A 73 -8.56 5.34 5.98
C GLN A 73 -8.78 4.34 7.13
N TYR A 74 -7.82 3.47 7.44
CA TYR A 74 -7.96 2.45 8.47
C TYR A 74 -8.36 3.01 9.84
N PRO A 75 -7.73 4.08 10.36
CA PRO A 75 -8.13 4.68 11.64
C PRO A 75 -9.59 5.14 11.65
N ALA A 76 -10.04 5.81 10.59
CA ALA A 76 -11.42 6.30 10.49
C ALA A 76 -12.45 5.16 10.45
N ILE A 77 -12.13 4.07 9.74
CA ILE A 77 -13.02 2.89 9.70
C ILE A 77 -13.05 2.19 11.06
N THR A 78 -11.90 2.05 11.72
CA THR A 78 -11.85 1.39 13.03
C THR A 78 -12.55 2.20 14.11
N GLU A 79 -12.51 3.54 14.05
CA GLU A 79 -13.20 4.41 15.02
C GLU A 79 -14.69 4.11 15.10
N ILE A 80 -15.35 3.87 13.97
CA ILE A 80 -16.78 3.59 13.86
C ILE A 80 -17.12 2.09 13.83
N SER A 81 -16.14 1.21 13.99
CA SER A 81 -16.32 -0.25 13.98
C SER A 81 -16.55 -0.82 15.37
N THR A 82 -17.22 -1.97 15.45
CA THR A 82 -17.31 -2.76 16.70
C THR A 82 -15.95 -3.29 17.10
N ASP A 83 -15.75 -3.61 18.38
CA ASP A 83 -14.50 -4.19 18.87
C ASP A 83 -14.19 -5.54 18.23
N TYR A 84 -15.22 -6.32 17.91
CA TYR A 84 -15.06 -7.55 17.13
C TYR A 84 -14.51 -7.28 15.74
N ALA A 85 -15.07 -6.29 15.02
CA ALA A 85 -14.61 -5.96 13.67
C ALA A 85 -13.17 -5.41 13.68
N LYS A 86 -12.81 -4.58 14.66
CA LYS A 86 -11.44 -4.09 14.88
C LYS A 86 -10.47 -5.27 15.08
N GLY A 87 -10.79 -6.15 16.02
CA GLY A 87 -9.96 -7.32 16.33
C GLY A 87 -9.80 -8.26 15.13
N TYR A 88 -10.86 -8.47 14.36
CA TYR A 88 -10.83 -9.28 13.15
C TYR A 88 -9.92 -8.67 12.07
N MET A 89 -10.10 -7.37 11.78
CA MET A 89 -9.26 -6.65 10.81
C MET A 89 -7.78 -6.65 11.21
N ASP A 90 -7.50 -6.42 12.50
CA ASP A 90 -6.12 -6.48 13.02
C ASP A 90 -5.51 -7.88 12.91
N ALA A 91 -6.29 -8.93 13.19
CA ALA A 91 -5.83 -10.30 13.04
C ALA A 91 -5.51 -10.65 11.58
N VAL A 92 -6.35 -10.20 10.64
CA VAL A 92 -6.13 -10.41 9.20
C VAL A 92 -4.88 -9.68 8.73
N ILE A 93 -4.67 -8.40 9.13
CA ILE A 93 -3.47 -7.63 8.80
C ILE A 93 -2.22 -8.32 9.37
N ASN A 94 -2.26 -8.72 10.64
CA ASN A 94 -1.13 -9.38 11.28
C ASN A 94 -0.81 -10.74 10.62
N SER A 95 -1.82 -11.48 10.18
CA SER A 95 -1.61 -12.72 9.42
C SER A 95 -0.97 -12.45 8.07
N GLN A 96 -1.42 -11.41 7.34
CA GLN A 96 -0.81 -11.02 6.07
C GLN A 96 0.66 -10.62 6.24
N LEU A 97 1.01 -9.90 7.32
CA LEU A 97 2.39 -9.50 7.62
C LEU A 97 3.33 -10.69 7.88
N GLN A 98 2.80 -11.83 8.32
CA GLN A 98 3.57 -13.05 8.55
C GLN A 98 3.69 -13.94 7.31
N LEU A 99 2.84 -13.73 6.30
CA LEU A 99 2.81 -14.51 5.07
C LEU A 99 3.58 -13.80 3.96
N TYR A 100 4.84 -14.17 3.81
CA TYR A 100 5.66 -13.64 2.72
C TYR A 100 5.42 -14.41 1.42
N GLY A 101 5.13 -13.66 0.34
CA GLY A 101 4.88 -14.27 -0.99
C GLY A 101 3.47 -14.80 -1.23
N ALA A 102 2.54 -14.60 -0.29
CA ALA A 102 1.12 -14.90 -0.45
C ALA A 102 0.26 -13.68 -0.10
N TYR A 103 -0.86 -13.50 -0.80
CA TYR A 103 -1.81 -12.41 -0.58
C TYR A 103 -3.17 -13.00 -0.21
N ILE A 104 -3.57 -12.86 1.07
CA ILE A 104 -4.76 -13.50 1.62
C ILE A 104 -5.95 -12.58 1.84
N LEU A 105 -5.78 -11.26 1.75
CA LEU A 105 -6.83 -10.31 2.14
C LEU A 105 -8.12 -10.52 1.34
N ASN A 106 -8.03 -10.81 0.05
CA ASN A 106 -9.19 -11.09 -0.78
C ASN A 106 -9.93 -12.38 -0.42
N ASP A 107 -9.21 -13.37 0.10
CA ASP A 107 -9.79 -14.69 0.39
C ASP A 107 -10.44 -14.73 1.78
N VAL A 108 -9.83 -14.01 2.75
CA VAL A 108 -10.26 -14.00 4.14
C VAL A 108 -11.43 -13.04 4.39
N ILE A 109 -11.44 -11.87 3.73
CA ILE A 109 -12.54 -10.92 3.86
C ILE A 109 -13.73 -11.40 3.03
N ASP A 110 -14.79 -11.83 3.70
CA ASP A 110 -16.01 -12.26 3.05
C ASP A 110 -17.09 -11.15 2.98
N LYS A 111 -18.13 -11.39 2.16
CA LYS A 111 -19.23 -10.42 1.99
C LYS A 111 -20.05 -10.26 3.28
N ARG A 112 -20.21 -11.30 4.08
CA ARG A 112 -21.02 -11.28 5.31
C ARG A 112 -20.39 -10.36 6.34
N PHE A 113 -19.06 -10.38 6.44
CA PHE A 113 -18.34 -9.47 7.32
C PHE A 113 -18.57 -8.00 6.92
N VAL A 114 -18.47 -7.68 5.62
CA VAL A 114 -18.72 -6.34 5.10
C VAL A 114 -20.19 -5.90 5.32
N GLU A 115 -21.15 -6.80 5.10
CA GLU A 115 -22.57 -6.55 5.36
C GLU A 115 -22.85 -6.28 6.84
N ALA A 116 -22.21 -7.03 7.75
CA ALA A 116 -22.32 -6.80 9.19
C ALA A 116 -21.75 -5.43 9.61
N MET A 117 -20.60 -5.03 9.04
CA MET A 117 -20.04 -3.69 9.25
C MET A 117 -20.99 -2.59 8.76
N ASN A 118 -21.52 -2.72 7.54
CA ASN A 118 -22.46 -1.74 6.98
C ASN A 118 -23.74 -1.64 7.82
N LYS A 119 -24.27 -2.76 8.32
CA LYS A 119 -25.43 -2.76 9.22
C LYS A 119 -25.12 -1.95 10.49
N HIS A 120 -23.97 -2.19 11.11
CA HIS A 120 -23.54 -1.45 12.31
C HIS A 120 -23.38 0.04 12.01
N PHE A 121 -22.77 0.44 10.88
CA PHE A 121 -22.62 1.84 10.49
C PHE A 121 -23.97 2.53 10.32
N LYS A 122 -24.94 1.83 9.75
CA LYS A 122 -26.31 2.33 9.60
C LYS A 122 -27.05 2.43 10.94
N GLU A 123 -26.77 1.57 11.90
CA GLU A 123 -27.30 1.66 13.26
C GLU A 123 -26.73 2.86 14.02
N LEU A 124 -25.43 3.17 13.83
CA LEU A 124 -24.79 4.35 14.41
C LEU A 124 -25.30 5.66 13.77
N GLN A 125 -25.53 5.65 12.46
CA GLN A 125 -25.90 6.83 11.69
C GLN A 125 -26.96 6.46 10.63
N PRO A 126 -28.27 6.47 11.00
CA PRO A 126 -29.35 5.98 10.15
C PRO A 126 -29.44 6.66 8.77
N ASP A 127 -29.10 7.96 8.70
CA ASP A 127 -29.18 8.76 7.47
C ASP A 127 -27.90 8.67 6.62
N THR A 128 -26.92 7.86 7.02
CA THR A 128 -25.67 7.75 6.28
C THR A 128 -25.91 7.12 4.90
N LYS A 129 -25.29 7.71 3.88
CA LYS A 129 -25.15 7.13 2.54
C LYS A 129 -23.85 6.35 2.37
N PHE A 130 -23.02 6.33 3.41
CA PHE A 130 -21.78 5.59 3.37
C PHE A 130 -22.07 4.09 3.33
N GLN A 131 -21.50 3.44 2.34
CA GLN A 131 -21.54 1.99 2.17
C GLN A 131 -20.18 1.50 1.78
N LEU A 132 -19.64 0.61 2.61
CA LEU A 132 -18.38 -0.05 2.35
C LEU A 132 -18.64 -1.27 1.45
N ASP A 133 -17.86 -1.44 0.41
CA ASP A 133 -17.82 -2.67 -0.36
C ASP A 133 -16.56 -3.50 -0.01
N LYS A 134 -16.55 -4.76 -0.44
CA LYS A 134 -15.44 -5.67 -0.16
C LYS A 134 -14.11 -5.15 -0.73
N ALA A 135 -14.13 -4.63 -1.95
CA ALA A 135 -12.91 -4.15 -2.61
C ALA A 135 -12.34 -2.92 -1.90
N ALA A 136 -13.22 -2.00 -1.47
CA ALA A 136 -12.80 -0.84 -0.69
C ALA A 136 -12.22 -1.24 0.67
N LEU A 137 -12.84 -2.19 1.39
CA LEU A 137 -12.29 -2.68 2.66
C LEU A 137 -10.94 -3.37 2.46
N VAL A 138 -10.82 -4.27 1.48
CA VAL A 138 -9.57 -4.95 1.15
C VAL A 138 -8.48 -3.93 0.82
N HIS A 139 -8.78 -2.89 0.05
CA HIS A 139 -7.83 -1.83 -0.26
C HIS A 139 -7.35 -1.07 0.99
N VAL A 140 -8.26 -0.77 1.93
CA VAL A 140 -7.90 -0.14 3.20
C VAL A 140 -6.98 -1.03 4.04
N LEU A 141 -7.28 -2.33 4.12
CA LEU A 141 -6.45 -3.30 4.84
C LEU A 141 -5.08 -3.49 4.19
N ASP A 142 -5.01 -3.48 2.86
CA ASP A 142 -3.78 -3.55 2.09
C ASP A 142 -2.87 -2.35 2.36
N GLN A 143 -3.43 -1.14 2.34
CA GLN A 143 -2.70 0.08 2.69
C GLN A 143 -2.18 0.03 4.13
N GLU A 144 -3.01 -0.40 5.08
CA GLU A 144 -2.60 -0.51 6.48
C GLU A 144 -1.55 -1.60 6.69
N THR A 145 -1.66 -2.73 5.99
CA THR A 145 -0.62 -3.78 5.98
C THR A 145 0.71 -3.22 5.50
N SER A 146 0.71 -2.55 4.34
CA SER A 146 1.90 -1.89 3.78
C SER A 146 2.48 -0.84 4.72
N ARG A 147 1.64 -0.07 5.41
CA ARG A 147 2.07 0.91 6.41
C ARG A 147 2.77 0.23 7.58
N ARG A 148 2.17 -0.81 8.16
CA ARG A 148 2.76 -1.55 9.30
C ARG A 148 4.06 -2.23 8.92
N GLU A 149 4.13 -2.84 7.74
CA GLU A 149 5.36 -3.46 7.23
C GLU A 149 6.50 -2.43 7.12
N ARG A 150 6.23 -1.26 6.53
CA ARG A 150 7.22 -0.19 6.40
C ARG A 150 7.69 0.34 7.75
N LEU A 151 6.76 0.50 8.71
CA LEU A 151 7.11 0.90 10.08
C LEU A 151 8.04 -0.11 10.74
N LEU A 152 7.72 -1.39 10.64
CA LEU A 152 8.56 -2.47 11.19
C LEU A 152 9.95 -2.50 10.55
N LEU A 153 10.01 -2.44 9.22
CA LEU A 153 11.27 -2.45 8.47
C LEU A 153 12.13 -1.22 8.77
N LEU A 154 11.55 -0.03 8.78
CA LEU A 154 12.30 1.20 9.05
C LEU A 154 12.83 1.23 10.48
N ASN A 155 12.04 0.80 11.47
CA ASN A 155 12.53 0.68 12.84
C ASN A 155 13.67 -0.35 12.97
N LEU A 156 13.55 -1.49 12.29
CA LEU A 156 14.60 -2.51 12.28
C LEU A 156 15.89 -1.98 11.62
N LEU A 157 15.75 -1.33 10.47
CA LEU A 157 16.89 -0.77 9.73
C LEU A 157 17.53 0.39 10.49
N GLY A 158 16.74 1.31 11.04
CA GLY A 158 17.23 2.42 11.84
C GLY A 158 17.94 2.00 13.13
N SER A 159 17.62 0.80 13.67
CA SER A 159 18.32 0.26 14.84
C SER A 159 19.70 -0.31 14.51
N ARG A 160 20.01 -0.59 13.25
CA ARG A 160 21.23 -1.30 12.82
C ARG A 160 22.12 -0.51 11.86
N PHE A 161 21.54 0.45 11.14
CA PHE A 161 22.20 1.17 10.06
C PHE A 161 21.93 2.67 10.15
N ASP A 162 22.85 3.47 9.62
CA ASP A 162 22.57 4.87 9.32
C ASP A 162 21.47 4.91 8.24
N THR A 163 20.24 5.26 8.67
CA THR A 163 19.06 5.16 7.83
C THR A 163 18.42 6.53 7.63
N LYS A 164 18.19 6.91 6.37
CA LYS A 164 17.50 8.15 5.98
C LYS A 164 16.15 7.86 5.32
N LEU A 165 15.11 8.53 5.83
CA LEU A 165 13.77 8.52 5.26
C LEU A 165 13.50 9.84 4.52
N TYR A 166 13.26 9.76 3.23
CA TYR A 166 12.84 10.88 2.39
C TYR A 166 11.33 10.79 2.16
N SER A 167 10.58 11.63 2.85
CA SER A 167 9.12 11.67 2.76
C SER A 167 8.63 13.11 2.87
N ARG A 168 7.47 13.37 2.29
CA ARG A 168 6.79 14.69 2.42
C ARG A 168 6.10 14.88 3.77
N GLN A 169 5.99 13.82 4.56
CA GLN A 169 5.35 13.81 5.87
C GLN A 169 6.43 13.77 6.94
N ASP A 170 6.18 14.44 8.06
CA ASP A 170 7.07 14.37 9.22
C ASP A 170 6.78 13.09 10.02
N TYR A 171 7.77 12.23 10.10
CA TYR A 171 7.71 10.97 10.83
C TYR A 171 8.73 10.95 11.97
N SER A 172 8.56 11.85 12.94
CA SER A 172 9.38 11.90 14.16
C SER A 172 9.27 10.66 15.05
N VAL A 173 8.41 9.70 14.68
CA VAL A 173 8.15 8.46 15.44
C VAL A 173 9.25 7.41 15.33
N PHE A 174 10.22 7.54 14.42
CA PHE A 174 11.25 6.52 14.22
C PHE A 174 12.47 6.74 15.11
N ARG A 175 12.86 5.69 15.84
CA ARG A 175 14.14 5.70 16.56
C ARG A 175 15.27 5.33 15.59
N GLY A 176 16.29 6.20 15.50
CA GLY A 176 17.49 5.93 14.68
C GLY A 176 17.32 6.13 13.18
N VAL A 177 16.19 6.71 12.72
CA VAL A 177 15.96 7.10 11.33
C VAL A 177 16.00 8.62 11.22
N GLN A 178 16.81 9.15 10.33
CA GLN A 178 16.83 10.58 10.02
C GLN A 178 15.75 10.89 8.99
N CYS A 179 14.73 11.66 9.40
CA CYS A 179 13.69 12.14 8.47
C CYS A 179 14.20 13.38 7.73
N MET A 180 14.21 13.30 6.41
CA MET A 180 14.64 14.35 5.49
C MET A 180 13.41 14.85 4.74
N GLY A 181 12.88 16.01 5.16
CA GLY A 181 11.75 16.68 4.51
C GLY A 181 12.12 17.38 3.22
#